data_063748c5f673f9069aa7b685152a8c58
#
_entry.id   063748c5f673f9069aa7b685152a8c58
#
_cell.length_a   1.000
_cell.length_b   1.000
_cell.length_c   1.000
_cell.angle_alpha   90.00
_cell.angle_beta   90.00
_cell.angle_gamma   90.00
#
_symmetry.space_group_name_H-M   'P 1'
#
loop_
_entity.id
_entity.type
_entity.pdbx_description
1 polymer ?
#
loop_
_entity_poly.entity_id
_entity_poly.type
_entity_poly.pdbx_seq_one_letter_code
_entity_poly.pdbx_strand_id
1 'polypeptide(L)'
;YSIRDFFSCGLYHMTNSKILNFISTREILLFYKKFNDLFTENLINNKQKTLDLFRYYIYRDWVCCIDDERLEEFLSKYDKCIVKPVEGSGGYGIEIVDTDLIKDGNYSVKGKLIEALIIQHDEINKLYPCAVNTLRVFSYHGYIIGAVLRVGRGGMNIDNASSGGLFAEVDIDNGIIRHNAVNYQNKEYVVHPDTQVQFLGFQIPMWDDICNLSL
;
A
#
# COMPACT_ATOMS: atom_id res chain seq x y z
N TYR A 1 10.18 21.36 4.98
CA TYR A 1 10.16 20.22 5.91
C TYR A 1 9.45 20.63 7.17
N SER A 2 8.63 19.74 7.76
CA SER A 2 8.21 19.97 9.13
C SER A 2 9.41 19.78 10.08
N ILE A 3 9.40 20.44 11.24
CA ILE A 3 10.44 20.24 12.27
C ILE A 3 10.54 18.75 12.62
N ARG A 4 9.41 18.06 12.67
CA ARG A 4 9.34 16.63 12.93
C ARG A 4 10.09 15.82 11.86
N ASP A 5 9.82 16.08 10.58
CA ASP A 5 10.46 15.34 9.48
C ASP A 5 11.97 15.62 9.44
N PHE A 6 12.37 16.87 9.72
CA PHE A 6 13.78 17.25 9.77
C PHE A 6 14.57 16.41 10.79
N PHE A 7 14.00 16.16 11.97
CA PHE A 7 14.65 15.34 12.99
C PHE A 7 14.42 13.85 12.77
N SER A 8 13.22 13.39 12.44
CA SER A 8 12.92 11.95 12.31
C SER A 8 13.60 11.32 11.10
N CYS A 9 13.78 12.05 10.00
CA CYS A 9 14.51 11.58 8.83
C CYS A 9 16.03 11.83 8.90
N GLY A 10 16.54 12.35 10.01
CA GLY A 10 17.98 12.61 10.20
C GLY A 10 18.55 13.69 9.27
N LEU A 11 17.71 14.58 8.72
CA LEU A 11 18.17 15.60 7.76
C LEU A 11 19.20 16.55 8.37
N TYR A 12 19.20 16.76 9.69
CA TYR A 12 20.15 17.59 10.42
C TYR A 12 21.58 17.06 10.39
N HIS A 13 21.80 15.79 10.02
CA HIS A 13 23.12 15.21 9.79
C HIS A 13 23.59 15.28 8.33
N MET A 14 22.73 15.74 7.42
CA MET A 14 23.01 15.75 6.00
C MET A 14 23.60 17.08 5.56
N THR A 15 24.42 17.06 4.50
CA THR A 15 24.87 18.29 3.82
C THR A 15 23.70 18.94 3.09
N ASN A 16 23.78 20.28 2.90
CA ASN A 16 22.74 21.01 2.18
C ASN A 16 22.47 20.45 0.78
N SER A 17 23.49 19.98 0.07
CA SER A 17 23.34 19.33 -1.24
C SER A 17 22.52 18.03 -1.19
N LYS A 18 22.65 17.24 -0.12
CA LYS A 18 21.84 16.05 0.07
C LYS A 18 20.41 16.39 0.48
N ILE A 19 20.22 17.41 1.32
CA ILE A 19 18.88 17.87 1.75
C ILE A 19 18.04 18.33 0.56
N LEU A 20 18.68 18.95 -0.45
CA LEU A 20 17.99 19.41 -1.67
C LEU A 20 17.41 18.27 -2.53
N ASN A 21 17.85 17.04 -2.33
CA ASN A 21 17.28 15.86 -3.00
C ASN A 21 15.98 15.35 -2.33
N PHE A 22 15.60 15.91 -1.20
CA PHE A 22 14.36 15.54 -0.52
C PHE A 22 13.26 16.55 -0.85
N ILE A 23 12.09 16.03 -1.23
CA ILE A 23 10.91 16.85 -1.45
C ILE A 23 10.27 17.15 -0.09
N SER A 24 10.06 18.43 0.22
CA SER A 24 9.35 18.83 1.44
C SER A 24 7.85 18.57 1.33
N THR A 25 7.17 18.41 2.46
CA THR A 25 5.70 18.30 2.52
C THR A 25 5.01 19.49 1.81
N ARG A 26 5.58 20.71 1.92
CA ARG A 26 5.06 21.89 1.23
C ARG A 26 5.15 21.74 -0.29
N GLU A 27 6.28 21.28 -0.80
CA GLU A 27 6.49 21.09 -2.25
C GLU A 27 5.56 19.99 -2.79
N ILE A 28 5.39 18.89 -2.06
CA ILE A 28 4.39 17.83 -2.40
C ILE A 28 2.99 18.42 -2.47
N LEU A 29 2.58 19.22 -1.48
CA LEU A 29 1.25 19.84 -1.47
C LEU A 29 1.04 20.83 -2.62
N LEU A 30 2.09 21.59 -2.97
CA LEU A 30 2.05 22.49 -4.13
C LEU A 30 1.97 21.71 -5.44
N PHE A 31 2.69 20.59 -5.53
CA PHE A 31 2.63 19.69 -6.68
C PHE A 31 1.21 19.12 -6.83
N TYR A 32 0.62 18.58 -5.77
CA TYR A 32 -0.75 18.06 -5.80
C TYR A 32 -1.77 19.12 -6.23
N LYS A 33 -1.69 20.33 -5.66
CA LYS A 33 -2.57 21.44 -6.05
C LYS A 33 -2.44 21.85 -7.51
N LYS A 34 -1.28 21.65 -8.10
CA LYS A 34 -1.02 22.02 -9.49
C LYS A 34 -1.48 20.94 -10.49
N PHE A 35 -1.37 19.68 -10.13
CA PHE A 35 -1.53 18.54 -11.05
C PHE A 35 -2.78 17.69 -10.79
N ASN A 36 -3.31 17.69 -9.57
CA ASN A 36 -4.54 16.98 -9.26
C ASN A 36 -5.75 17.89 -9.48
N ASP A 37 -6.82 17.34 -10.05
CA ASP A 37 -8.11 17.99 -10.06
C ASP A 37 -9.00 17.44 -8.91
N LEU A 38 -9.90 18.30 -8.41
CA LEU A 38 -10.77 17.96 -7.28
C LEU A 38 -11.74 16.83 -7.59
N PHE A 39 -12.12 16.65 -8.85
CA PHE A 39 -13.03 15.58 -9.26
C PHE A 39 -12.34 14.22 -9.11
N THR A 40 -11.15 14.08 -9.68
CA THR A 40 -10.34 12.86 -9.58
C THR A 40 -9.95 12.57 -8.13
N GLU A 41 -9.58 13.60 -7.35
CA GLU A 41 -9.24 13.43 -5.95
C GLU A 41 -10.42 12.89 -5.12
N ASN A 42 -11.63 13.43 -5.29
CA ASN A 42 -12.83 12.95 -4.61
C ASN A 42 -13.23 11.52 -5.05
N LEU A 43 -12.96 11.17 -6.30
CA LEU A 43 -13.24 9.84 -6.81
C LEU A 43 -12.31 8.80 -6.18
N ILE A 44 -11.01 9.10 -6.08
CA ILE A 44 -10.00 8.20 -5.51
C ILE A 44 -10.11 8.10 -3.98
N ASN A 45 -10.56 9.15 -3.30
CA ASN A 45 -10.77 9.12 -1.84
C ASN A 45 -11.92 8.22 -1.40
N ASN A 46 -12.85 7.91 -2.29
CA ASN A 46 -13.93 6.95 -2.05
C ASN A 46 -13.53 5.57 -2.59
N LYS A 47 -13.29 4.61 -1.69
CA LYS A 47 -12.80 3.27 -2.04
C LYS A 47 -13.75 2.50 -2.97
N GLN A 48 -15.06 2.63 -2.78
CA GLN A 48 -16.03 1.99 -3.67
C GLN A 48 -15.91 2.54 -5.09
N LYS A 49 -15.91 3.87 -5.26
CA LYS A 49 -15.76 4.49 -6.58
C LYS A 49 -14.44 4.11 -7.25
N THR A 50 -13.36 4.02 -6.47
CA THR A 50 -12.07 3.55 -6.96
C THR A 50 -12.14 2.10 -7.45
N LEU A 51 -12.76 1.21 -6.69
CA LEU A 51 -12.94 -0.19 -7.07
C LEU A 51 -13.83 -0.34 -8.32
N ASP A 52 -14.90 0.46 -8.41
CA ASP A 52 -15.77 0.50 -9.60
C ASP A 52 -15.01 0.97 -10.84
N LEU A 53 -14.22 2.03 -10.72
CA LEU A 53 -13.41 2.59 -11.81
C LEU A 53 -12.37 1.60 -12.33
N PHE A 54 -11.68 0.92 -11.42
CA PHE A 54 -10.60 0.00 -11.75
C PHE A 54 -11.02 -1.47 -11.73
N ARG A 55 -12.31 -1.77 -11.82
CA ARG A 55 -12.86 -3.13 -11.69
C ARG A 55 -12.21 -4.17 -12.61
N TYR A 56 -11.79 -3.78 -13.81
CA TYR A 56 -11.13 -4.67 -14.76
C TYR A 56 -9.71 -5.05 -14.39
N TYR A 57 -9.09 -4.31 -13.44
CA TYR A 57 -7.75 -4.53 -12.95
C TYR A 57 -7.72 -5.12 -11.54
N ILE A 58 -8.91 -5.31 -10.92
CA ILE A 58 -9.04 -5.79 -9.55
C ILE A 58 -9.60 -7.20 -9.59
N TYR A 59 -8.75 -8.18 -9.31
CA TYR A 59 -9.09 -9.61 -9.41
C TYR A 59 -9.67 -10.22 -8.12
N ARG A 60 -9.82 -9.45 -7.06
CA ARG A 60 -10.49 -9.88 -5.84
C ARG A 60 -11.96 -9.45 -5.83
N ASP A 61 -12.79 -10.27 -5.22
CA ASP A 61 -14.20 -9.93 -5.01
C ASP A 61 -14.33 -8.85 -3.93
N TRP A 62 -15.32 -7.98 -4.09
CA TRP A 62 -15.66 -6.96 -3.13
C TRP A 62 -17.16 -6.61 -3.20
N VAL A 63 -17.73 -6.18 -2.06
CA VAL A 63 -19.11 -5.73 -1.93
C VAL A 63 -19.15 -4.48 -1.07
N CYS A 64 -19.87 -3.44 -1.50
CA CYS A 64 -20.26 -2.36 -0.64
C CYS A 64 -21.62 -2.74 0.00
N CYS A 65 -21.66 -2.81 1.32
CA CYS A 65 -22.81 -3.39 2.04
C CYS A 65 -24.05 -2.46 2.06
N ILE A 66 -24.51 -2.12 0.86
CA ILE A 66 -25.81 -1.51 0.55
C ILE A 66 -26.63 -2.48 -0.30
N ASP A 67 -25.96 -3.48 -0.90
CA ASP A 67 -26.52 -4.48 -1.82
C ASP A 67 -26.53 -5.86 -1.13
N ASP A 68 -27.68 -6.26 -0.61
CA ASP A 68 -27.81 -7.47 0.20
C ASP A 68 -27.64 -8.77 -0.63
N GLU A 69 -28.08 -8.80 -1.89
CA GLU A 69 -27.93 -9.99 -2.76
C GLU A 69 -26.46 -10.32 -3.03
N ARG A 70 -25.65 -9.31 -3.33
CA ARG A 70 -24.21 -9.49 -3.54
C ARG A 70 -23.47 -9.85 -2.24
N LEU A 71 -23.99 -9.40 -1.10
CA LEU A 71 -23.42 -9.73 0.20
C LEU A 71 -23.58 -11.22 0.52
N GLU A 72 -24.76 -11.81 0.32
CA GLU A 72 -24.99 -13.23 0.56
C GLU A 72 -24.10 -14.12 -0.32
N GLU A 73 -23.98 -13.80 -1.61
CA GLU A 73 -23.08 -14.50 -2.53
C GLU A 73 -21.63 -14.44 -2.03
N PHE A 74 -21.14 -13.25 -1.67
CA PHE A 74 -19.79 -13.07 -1.14
C PHE A 74 -19.55 -13.90 0.13
N LEU A 75 -20.47 -13.84 1.09
CA LEU A 75 -20.35 -14.57 2.35
C LEU A 75 -20.39 -16.08 2.17
N SER A 76 -21.06 -16.58 1.13
CA SER A 76 -21.08 -18.02 0.82
C SER A 76 -19.75 -18.54 0.27
N LYS A 77 -18.95 -17.67 -0.33
CA LYS A 77 -17.72 -17.99 -1.05
C LYS A 77 -16.47 -17.91 -0.19
N TYR A 78 -16.47 -17.09 0.85
CA TYR A 78 -15.30 -16.82 1.68
C TYR A 78 -15.55 -17.08 3.16
N ASP A 79 -14.56 -17.68 3.85
CA ASP A 79 -14.61 -17.89 5.29
C ASP A 79 -14.21 -16.64 6.08
N LYS A 80 -13.36 -15.79 5.47
CA LYS A 80 -12.87 -14.54 6.07
C LYS A 80 -12.88 -13.42 5.04
N CYS A 81 -13.08 -12.21 5.51
CA CYS A 81 -13.03 -11.02 4.68
C CYS A 81 -12.33 -9.85 5.41
N ILE A 82 -11.89 -8.87 4.62
CA ILE A 82 -11.49 -7.56 5.13
C ILE A 82 -12.71 -6.66 5.14
N VAL A 83 -12.98 -6.05 6.30
CA VAL A 83 -14.01 -5.03 6.47
C VAL A 83 -13.32 -3.68 6.67
N LYS A 84 -13.77 -2.66 5.94
CA LYS A 84 -13.19 -1.32 6.02
C LYS A 84 -14.22 -0.23 5.75
N PRO A 85 -14.04 0.98 6.29
CA PRO A 85 -14.89 2.11 5.93
C PRO A 85 -14.71 2.48 4.46
N VAL A 86 -15.79 2.90 3.80
CA VAL A 86 -15.78 3.34 2.38
C VAL A 86 -14.82 4.52 2.20
N GLU A 87 -14.78 5.43 3.16
CA GLU A 87 -13.90 6.60 3.17
C GLU A 87 -12.85 6.50 4.28
N GLY A 88 -11.76 7.24 4.15
CA GLY A 88 -10.66 7.26 5.11
C GLY A 88 -9.36 6.66 4.56
N SER A 89 -8.26 6.89 5.28
CA SER A 89 -6.90 6.51 4.89
C SER A 89 -6.10 5.99 6.09
N GLY A 90 -4.86 5.54 5.85
CA GLY A 90 -3.93 5.17 6.91
C GLY A 90 -4.20 3.82 7.59
N GLY A 91 -5.12 3.01 7.07
CA GLY A 91 -5.43 1.69 7.64
C GLY A 91 -6.39 1.72 8.85
N TYR A 92 -6.92 2.87 9.20
CA TYR A 92 -7.87 2.98 10.31
C TYR A 92 -9.19 2.28 9.98
N GLY A 93 -9.71 1.51 10.95
CA GLY A 93 -10.99 0.80 10.84
C GLY A 93 -10.97 -0.37 9.86
N ILE A 94 -9.78 -0.91 9.54
CA ILE A 94 -9.63 -2.15 8.76
C ILE A 94 -9.59 -3.32 9.74
N GLU A 95 -10.47 -4.28 9.52
CA GLU A 95 -10.59 -5.47 10.34
C GLU A 95 -10.65 -6.71 9.44
N ILE A 96 -10.04 -7.82 9.89
CA ILE A 96 -10.24 -9.14 9.29
C ILE A 96 -11.32 -9.83 10.13
N VAL A 97 -12.40 -10.23 9.48
CA VAL A 97 -13.60 -10.77 10.15
C VAL A 97 -13.95 -12.14 9.55
N ASP A 98 -14.31 -13.08 10.42
CA ASP A 98 -14.90 -14.34 9.99
C ASP A 98 -16.30 -14.07 9.42
N THR A 99 -16.58 -14.58 8.23
CA THR A 99 -17.86 -14.34 7.54
C THR A 99 -19.06 -14.88 8.29
N ASP A 100 -18.87 -15.92 9.10
CA ASP A 100 -19.95 -16.48 9.93
C ASP A 100 -20.45 -15.48 10.97
N LEU A 101 -19.59 -14.61 11.53
CA LEU A 101 -20.02 -13.54 12.43
C LEU A 101 -20.96 -12.53 11.74
N ILE A 102 -20.77 -12.32 10.43
CA ILE A 102 -21.63 -11.44 9.63
C ILE A 102 -22.95 -12.14 9.31
N LYS A 103 -22.90 -13.42 8.91
CA LYS A 103 -24.09 -14.26 8.63
C LYS A 103 -25.01 -14.38 9.84
N ASP A 104 -24.43 -14.55 11.00
CA ASP A 104 -25.16 -14.70 12.28
C ASP A 104 -25.65 -13.36 12.85
N GLY A 105 -25.36 -12.24 12.19
CA GLY A 105 -25.72 -10.90 12.65
C GLY A 105 -24.90 -10.40 13.86
N ASN A 106 -23.85 -11.11 14.25
CA ASN A 106 -22.98 -10.74 15.37
C ASN A 106 -21.96 -9.65 15.00
N TYR A 107 -21.81 -9.35 13.70
CA TYR A 107 -20.96 -8.27 13.20
C TYR A 107 -21.68 -7.47 12.10
N SER A 108 -21.82 -6.16 12.29
CA SER A 108 -22.50 -5.29 11.34
C SER A 108 -21.51 -4.73 10.29
N VAL A 109 -21.85 -4.92 9.03
CA VAL A 109 -21.11 -4.39 7.87
C VAL A 109 -21.85 -3.23 7.17
N LYS A 110 -22.97 -2.77 7.73
CA LYS A 110 -23.81 -1.72 7.12
C LYS A 110 -22.99 -0.45 6.83
N GLY A 111 -23.00 -0.02 5.57
CA GLY A 111 -22.25 1.15 5.11
C GLY A 111 -20.73 0.95 5.05
N LYS A 112 -20.26 -0.28 5.19
CA LYS A 112 -18.84 -0.64 5.05
C LYS A 112 -18.58 -1.32 3.71
N LEU A 113 -17.33 -1.37 3.32
CA LEU A 113 -16.81 -2.14 2.20
C LEU A 113 -16.21 -3.42 2.74
N ILE A 114 -16.58 -4.55 2.13
CA ILE A 114 -15.93 -5.86 2.40
C ILE A 114 -15.19 -6.32 1.15
N GLU A 115 -14.05 -6.94 1.35
CA GLU A 115 -13.21 -7.48 0.28
C GLU A 115 -12.67 -8.86 0.65
N ALA A 116 -12.48 -9.70 -0.36
CA ALA A 116 -11.74 -10.94 -0.19
C ALA A 116 -10.29 -10.64 0.22
N LEU A 117 -9.71 -11.54 1.01
CA LEU A 117 -8.31 -11.45 1.41
C LEU A 117 -7.41 -11.55 0.18
N ILE A 118 -6.40 -10.71 0.13
CA ILE A 118 -5.38 -10.76 -0.92
C ILE A 118 -4.45 -11.91 -0.63
N ILE A 119 -4.26 -12.79 -1.62
CA ILE A 119 -3.21 -13.80 -1.61
C ILE A 119 -1.96 -13.16 -2.21
N GLN A 120 -0.96 -12.94 -1.37
CA GLN A 120 0.29 -12.34 -1.79
C GLN A 120 1.13 -13.34 -2.58
N HIS A 121 1.85 -12.87 -3.60
CA HIS A 121 2.76 -13.68 -4.40
C HIS A 121 3.85 -14.34 -3.54
N ASP A 122 4.18 -15.62 -3.79
CA ASP A 122 5.09 -16.41 -2.96
C ASP A 122 6.48 -15.79 -2.81
N GLU A 123 7.02 -15.18 -3.87
CA GLU A 123 8.32 -14.49 -3.79
C GLU A 123 8.26 -13.30 -2.81
N ILE A 124 7.17 -12.54 -2.82
CA ILE A 124 6.99 -11.43 -1.87
C ILE A 124 6.76 -11.95 -0.44
N ASN A 125 6.10 -13.11 -0.29
CA ASN A 125 5.95 -13.79 1.01
C ASN A 125 7.30 -14.15 1.64
N LYS A 126 8.34 -14.43 0.84
CA LYS A 126 9.70 -14.68 1.36
C LYS A 126 10.27 -13.48 2.11
N LEU A 127 9.97 -12.26 1.66
CA LEU A 127 10.36 -11.04 2.37
C LEU A 127 9.58 -10.89 3.68
N TYR A 128 8.24 -10.97 3.62
CA TYR A 128 7.42 -10.89 4.83
C TYR A 128 6.02 -11.45 4.60
N PRO A 129 5.68 -12.59 5.23
CA PRO A 129 4.40 -13.28 5.00
C PRO A 129 3.23 -12.78 5.87
N CYS A 130 3.51 -12.01 6.96
CA CYS A 130 2.47 -11.61 7.92
C CYS A 130 1.66 -10.39 7.49
N ALA A 131 2.05 -9.68 6.42
CA ALA A 131 1.31 -8.57 5.86
C ALA A 131 1.25 -8.66 4.34
N VAL A 132 0.26 -8.02 3.74
CA VAL A 132 0.28 -7.72 2.31
C VAL A 132 1.28 -6.57 2.09
N ASN A 133 2.41 -6.89 1.47
CA ASN A 133 3.43 -5.91 1.13
C ASN A 133 3.03 -5.17 -0.14
N THR A 134 3.14 -3.86 -0.15
CA THR A 134 2.62 -3.02 -1.22
C THR A 134 3.74 -2.49 -2.10
N LEU A 135 3.67 -2.74 -3.40
CA LEU A 135 4.48 -2.02 -4.37
C LEU A 135 3.77 -0.72 -4.76
N ARG A 136 4.42 0.40 -4.54
CA ARG A 136 3.95 1.71 -4.97
C ARG A 136 4.73 2.16 -6.19
N VAL A 137 4.04 2.25 -7.33
CA VAL A 137 4.59 2.77 -8.58
C VAL A 137 4.13 4.22 -8.75
N PHE A 138 5.05 5.07 -9.14
CA PHE A 138 4.79 6.47 -9.49
C PHE A 138 4.87 6.60 -11.00
N SER A 139 3.77 6.99 -11.63
CA SER A 139 3.71 7.24 -13.07
C SER A 139 3.31 8.68 -13.36
N TYR A 140 3.80 9.22 -14.47
CA TYR A 140 3.49 10.56 -14.93
C TYR A 140 3.51 10.61 -16.47
N HIS A 141 2.39 11.03 -17.06
CA HIS A 141 2.23 11.13 -18.52
C HIS A 141 2.66 9.88 -19.30
N GLY A 142 2.31 8.68 -18.81
CA GLY A 142 2.66 7.41 -19.46
C GLY A 142 4.10 6.95 -19.24
N TYR A 143 4.80 7.51 -18.24
CA TYR A 143 6.14 7.09 -17.85
C TYR A 143 6.16 6.70 -16.38
N ILE A 144 6.81 5.59 -16.05
CA ILE A 144 7.13 5.26 -14.66
C ILE A 144 8.32 6.11 -14.24
N ILE A 145 8.17 6.87 -13.17
CA ILE A 145 9.20 7.77 -12.63
C ILE A 145 9.82 7.30 -11.32
N GLY A 146 9.26 6.24 -10.72
CA GLY A 146 9.79 5.64 -9.50
C GLY A 146 8.94 4.48 -9.04
N ALA A 147 9.55 3.59 -8.26
CA ALA A 147 8.84 2.48 -7.61
C ALA A 147 9.46 2.19 -6.24
N VAL A 148 8.61 1.89 -5.26
CA VAL A 148 9.01 1.58 -3.89
C VAL A 148 8.21 0.40 -3.37
N LEU A 149 8.91 -0.64 -2.92
CA LEU A 149 8.29 -1.74 -2.19
C LEU A 149 8.19 -1.36 -0.71
N ARG A 150 7.00 -1.48 -0.14
CA ARG A 150 6.74 -1.35 1.29
C ARG A 150 6.62 -2.74 1.88
N VAL A 151 7.32 -2.99 2.98
CA VAL A 151 7.39 -4.31 3.62
C VAL A 151 7.07 -4.18 5.09
N GLY A 152 6.15 -5.01 5.59
CA GLY A 152 5.85 -5.12 7.01
C GLY A 152 7.02 -5.73 7.79
N ARG A 153 6.97 -5.70 9.13
CA ARG A 153 7.92 -6.38 10.03
C ARG A 153 7.38 -6.50 11.45
N GLY A 154 8.06 -7.30 12.29
CA GLY A 154 7.78 -7.38 13.73
C GLY A 154 6.43 -8.02 14.06
N GLY A 155 5.96 -8.98 13.25
CA GLY A 155 4.68 -9.65 13.47
C GLY A 155 3.44 -8.83 13.13
N MET A 156 3.62 -7.60 12.58
CA MET A 156 2.48 -6.75 12.21
C MET A 156 1.85 -7.19 10.89
N ASN A 157 0.54 -7.02 10.77
CA ASN A 157 -0.24 -7.33 9.57
C ASN A 157 -0.38 -6.15 8.58
N ILE A 158 0.43 -5.11 8.75
CA ILE A 158 0.46 -3.91 7.91
C ILE A 158 1.89 -3.54 7.52
N ASP A 159 2.05 -2.93 6.35
CA ASP A 159 3.33 -2.51 5.77
C ASP A 159 3.61 -1.00 5.89
N ASN A 160 2.76 -0.27 6.60
CA ASN A 160 2.87 1.19 6.70
C ASN A 160 4.15 1.64 7.42
N ALA A 161 4.81 2.62 6.85
CA ALA A 161 5.99 3.25 7.44
C ALA A 161 5.76 3.84 8.82
N SER A 162 4.64 4.55 8.99
CA SER A 162 4.27 5.14 10.29
C SER A 162 4.07 4.10 11.39
N SER A 163 3.80 2.85 10.99
CA SER A 163 3.65 1.70 11.87
C SER A 163 4.95 0.87 11.99
N GLY A 164 6.06 1.37 11.43
CA GLY A 164 7.36 0.73 11.53
C GLY A 164 7.79 -0.10 10.32
N GLY A 165 6.99 -0.15 9.25
CA GLY A 165 7.35 -0.83 7.99
C GLY A 165 8.65 -0.32 7.37
N LEU A 166 9.16 -1.07 6.42
CA LEU A 166 10.37 -0.79 5.66
C LEU A 166 10.03 -0.34 4.24
N PHE A 167 10.95 0.40 3.61
CA PHE A 167 10.88 0.81 2.21
C PHE A 167 12.11 0.32 1.48
N ALA A 168 11.91 -0.19 0.29
CA ALA A 168 12.99 -0.56 -0.60
C ALA A 168 12.75 0.07 -1.98
N GLU A 169 13.72 0.82 -2.47
CA GLU A 169 13.70 1.40 -3.82
C GLU A 169 13.83 0.28 -4.85
N VAL A 170 12.95 0.31 -5.85
CA VAL A 170 12.95 -0.62 -6.97
C VAL A 170 13.44 0.08 -8.23
N ASP A 171 14.38 -0.54 -8.91
CA ASP A 171 14.85 -0.10 -10.23
C ASP A 171 13.70 -0.21 -11.23
N ILE A 172 13.35 0.91 -11.85
CA ILE A 172 12.22 0.96 -12.79
C ILE A 172 12.50 0.29 -14.13
N ASP A 173 13.76 0.07 -14.47
CA ASP A 173 14.14 -0.56 -15.75
C ASP A 173 14.03 -2.09 -15.69
N ASN A 174 14.22 -2.69 -14.51
CA ASN A 174 14.33 -4.15 -14.38
C ASN A 174 13.57 -4.76 -13.18
N GLY A 175 12.97 -3.94 -12.30
CA GLY A 175 12.22 -4.41 -11.14
C GLY A 175 13.07 -4.99 -10.00
N ILE A 176 14.36 -4.67 -9.95
CA ILE A 176 15.28 -5.17 -8.90
C ILE A 176 15.41 -4.12 -7.79
N ILE A 177 15.43 -4.55 -6.54
CA ILE A 177 15.71 -3.65 -5.41
C ILE A 177 17.17 -3.19 -5.49
N ARG A 178 17.38 -1.87 -5.56
CA ARG A 178 18.67 -1.20 -5.80
C ARG A 178 19.53 -1.01 -4.56
N HIS A 179 18.90 -0.85 -3.41
CA HIS A 179 19.56 -0.45 -2.17
C HIS A 179 19.05 -1.25 -0.98
N ASN A 180 19.73 -1.12 0.16
CA ASN A 180 19.21 -1.59 1.42
C ASN A 180 17.85 -0.94 1.71
N ALA A 181 16.95 -1.68 2.36
CA ALA A 181 15.69 -1.08 2.81
C ALA A 181 15.94 -0.09 3.95
N VAL A 182 15.06 0.89 4.08
CA VAL A 182 15.11 1.87 5.18
C VAL A 182 13.79 1.92 5.93
N ASN A 183 13.81 2.31 7.19
CA ASN A 183 12.60 2.63 7.94
C ASN A 183 12.32 4.14 7.93
N TYR A 184 11.26 4.58 8.60
CA TYR A 184 10.88 5.98 8.70
C TYR A 184 11.94 6.88 9.37
N GLN A 185 12.83 6.32 10.22
CA GLN A 185 13.95 7.03 10.83
C GLN A 185 15.24 6.97 9.99
N ASN A 186 15.14 6.54 8.74
CA ASN A 186 16.27 6.37 7.82
C ASN A 186 17.35 5.38 8.31
N LYS A 187 16.96 4.43 9.18
CA LYS A 187 17.83 3.30 9.56
C LYS A 187 17.82 2.27 8.42
N GLU A 188 19.01 1.87 7.98
CA GLU A 188 19.20 0.89 6.92
C GLU A 188 19.09 -0.55 7.43
N TYR A 189 18.58 -1.41 6.52
CA TYR A 189 18.43 -2.85 6.71
C TYR A 189 18.95 -3.57 5.46
N VAL A 190 20.05 -4.28 5.59
CA VAL A 190 20.63 -5.12 4.52
C VAL A 190 19.73 -6.31 4.24
N VAL A 191 19.24 -6.92 5.31
CA VAL A 191 18.30 -8.05 5.29
C VAL A 191 17.03 -7.69 6.05
N HIS A 192 15.94 -8.37 5.71
CA HIS A 192 14.69 -8.22 6.47
C HIS A 192 14.89 -8.76 7.90
N PRO A 193 14.52 -8.00 8.95
CA PRO A 193 14.85 -8.37 10.34
C PRO A 193 14.23 -9.69 10.81
N ASP A 194 13.05 -10.04 10.30
CA ASP A 194 12.32 -11.23 10.74
C ASP A 194 12.67 -12.46 9.87
N THR A 195 12.82 -12.29 8.56
CA THR A 195 13.01 -13.41 7.62
C THR A 195 14.45 -13.61 7.14
N GLN A 196 15.33 -12.64 7.41
CA GLN A 196 16.73 -12.61 6.97
C GLN A 196 16.92 -12.61 5.45
N VAL A 197 15.87 -12.36 4.67
CA VAL A 197 15.96 -12.23 3.22
C VAL A 197 16.65 -10.91 2.87
N GLN A 198 17.60 -10.97 1.94
CA GLN A 198 18.34 -9.81 1.47
C GLN A 198 17.45 -8.90 0.60
N PHE A 199 17.53 -7.58 0.82
CA PHE A 199 16.82 -6.62 0.00
C PHE A 199 17.54 -6.33 -1.31
N LEU A 200 18.82 -5.93 -1.26
CA LEU A 200 19.60 -5.61 -2.46
C LEU A 200 19.64 -6.79 -3.41
N GLY A 201 19.22 -6.57 -4.64
CA GLY A 201 19.18 -7.60 -5.69
C GLY A 201 17.91 -8.46 -5.70
N PHE A 202 16.96 -8.21 -4.78
CA PHE A 202 15.68 -8.91 -4.78
C PHE A 202 14.86 -8.49 -6.00
N GLN A 203 14.41 -9.49 -6.79
CA GLN A 203 13.59 -9.28 -7.98
C GLN A 203 12.11 -9.17 -7.61
N ILE A 204 11.45 -8.09 -7.99
CA ILE A 204 10.00 -7.97 -7.91
C ILE A 204 9.38 -8.91 -8.96
N PRO A 205 8.50 -9.84 -8.54
CA PRO A 205 7.83 -10.73 -9.49
C PRO A 205 6.87 -9.96 -10.39
N MET A 206 6.64 -10.47 -11.61
CA MET A 206 5.69 -9.91 -12.58
C MET A 206 5.97 -8.43 -12.93
N TRP A 207 7.23 -8.02 -12.97
CA TRP A 207 7.60 -6.61 -13.16
C TRP A 207 7.06 -6.03 -14.46
N ASP A 208 7.14 -6.77 -15.57
CA ASP A 208 6.64 -6.31 -16.87
C ASP A 208 5.12 -6.10 -16.86
N ASP A 209 4.36 -6.98 -16.20
CA ASP A 209 2.91 -6.84 -16.06
C ASP A 209 2.57 -5.61 -15.21
N ILE A 210 3.34 -5.37 -14.14
CA ILE A 210 3.19 -4.18 -13.28
C ILE A 210 3.45 -2.91 -14.07
N CYS A 211 4.50 -2.88 -14.89
CA CYS A 211 4.80 -1.74 -15.76
C CYS A 211 3.65 -1.47 -16.73
N ASN A 212 3.18 -2.50 -17.43
CA ASN A 212 2.06 -2.38 -18.37
C ASN A 212 0.78 -1.89 -17.71
N LEU A 213 0.52 -2.28 -16.46
CA LEU A 213 -0.64 -1.85 -15.70
C LEU A 213 -0.54 -0.39 -15.20
N SER A 214 0.68 0.13 -15.08
CA SER A 214 0.97 1.44 -14.49
C SER A 214 1.03 2.58 -15.53
N LEU A 215 0.94 2.25 -16.81
CA LEU A 215 0.99 3.16 -17.97
C LEU A 215 -0.38 3.40 -18.56
#